data_1b7edcdef9756904ca415abdacaaa26b
#
_entry.id   1b7edcdef9756904ca415abdacaaa26b
#
_cell.length_a   1.000
_cell.length_b   1.000
_cell.length_c   1.000
_cell.angle_alpha   90.00
_cell.angle_beta   90.00
_cell.angle_gamma   90.00
#
_symmetry.space_group_name_H-M   'P 1'
#
loop_
_entity.id
_entity.type
_entity.pdbx_description
1 polymer ?
#
loop_
_entity_poly.entity_id
_entity_poly.type
_entity_poly.pdbx_seq_one_letter_code
_entity_poly.pdbx_strand_id
1 'polypeptide(L)'
;MKKITLSLLFSFLLFSCEDMQTVVNLDIPPHTPVLVLNSIIDTDSEVRVLVSHSVGAFEQILPSCINDAEVLFFENNQFVDTLIVDLINTDSVYYYNSLGESQILMNYYTSDIIPNSGSTYKIIVNHPDFETITATTYIPEDIIVSNIQIDTVTDDEKIGFSFSFNDNGNQQNFYRLKLFSSCTKTWVNSNGDTNSHGYSGRMVMMSNEPSFPAGIPFDGYTFTDNQVVFTDDLFNGQEKNISIDVESEWSYSDCDTVTIQFSTFSDDTYSYYSSLGDHSEKGELGLFGGEVIPVYSNVENGLGVLISVNAQNIQLKP
;
A
#
# COMPACT_ATOMS: atom_id res chain seq x y z
N MET A 1 -1.02 71.84 -16.83
CA MET A 1 -1.21 70.96 -17.99
C MET A 1 -0.46 69.65 -17.88
N LYS A 2 0.85 69.60 -17.58
CA LYS A 2 1.61 68.32 -17.47
C LYS A 2 1.13 67.33 -16.43
N LYS A 3 0.53 67.74 -15.30
CA LYS A 3 0.01 66.85 -14.25
C LYS A 3 -1.35 66.20 -14.63
N ILE A 4 -2.14 66.87 -15.44
CA ILE A 4 -3.45 66.34 -15.92
C ILE A 4 -3.19 65.26 -17.00
N THR A 5 -2.23 65.48 -17.87
CA THR A 5 -1.86 64.51 -18.92
C THR A 5 -1.28 63.25 -18.34
N LEU A 6 -0.47 63.33 -17.26
CA LEU A 6 0.06 62.15 -16.56
C LEU A 6 -1.01 61.35 -15.83
N SER A 7 -2.00 62.02 -15.23
CA SER A 7 -3.14 61.38 -14.58
C SER A 7 -4.07 60.67 -15.56
N LEU A 8 -4.28 61.24 -16.75
CA LEU A 8 -5.05 60.62 -17.82
C LEU A 8 -4.36 59.37 -18.41
N LEU A 9 -3.02 59.44 -18.54
CA LEU A 9 -2.22 58.31 -19.03
C LEU A 9 -2.24 57.11 -18.02
N PHE A 10 -2.22 57.40 -16.72
CA PHE A 10 -2.29 56.38 -15.68
C PHE A 10 -3.68 55.74 -15.57
N SER A 11 -4.74 56.48 -15.88
CA SER A 11 -6.13 55.99 -15.92
C SER A 11 -6.36 55.01 -17.09
N PHE A 12 -5.64 55.13 -18.21
CA PHE A 12 -5.74 54.23 -19.37
C PHE A 12 -5.08 52.87 -19.11
N LEU A 13 -4.11 52.77 -18.17
CA LEU A 13 -3.45 51.53 -17.82
C LEU A 13 -4.30 50.59 -16.94
N LEU A 14 -5.42 51.11 -16.39
CA LEU A 14 -6.32 50.31 -15.52
C LEU A 14 -7.41 49.57 -16.28
N PHE A 15 -7.55 49.76 -17.59
CA PHE A 15 -8.56 49.09 -18.42
C PHE A 15 -8.00 47.90 -19.22
N SER A 16 -6.78 47.46 -18.96
CA SER A 16 -6.15 46.33 -19.65
C SER A 16 -6.32 44.99 -18.96
N CYS A 17 -7.40 44.78 -18.21
CA CYS A 17 -7.83 43.44 -17.79
C CYS A 17 -9.00 43.02 -18.67
N GLU A 18 -8.75 42.67 -19.92
CA GLU A 18 -9.66 41.75 -20.63
C GLU A 18 -9.49 40.34 -20.04
N ASP A 19 -10.60 39.65 -19.90
CA ASP A 19 -10.67 38.27 -19.37
C ASP A 19 -9.59 37.39 -19.97
N MET A 20 -8.60 37.04 -19.16
CA MET A 20 -7.57 36.05 -19.50
C MET A 20 -8.10 34.62 -19.45
N GLN A 21 -9.41 34.43 -19.38
CA GLN A 21 -10.05 33.12 -19.38
C GLN A 21 -10.36 32.72 -20.83
N THR A 22 -9.56 31.82 -21.37
CA THR A 22 -9.90 31.12 -22.59
C THR A 22 -10.64 29.84 -22.22
N VAL A 23 -11.92 29.76 -22.50
CA VAL A 23 -12.68 28.51 -22.36
C VAL A 23 -12.27 27.60 -23.51
N VAL A 24 -11.49 26.57 -23.20
CA VAL A 24 -11.17 25.50 -24.15
C VAL A 24 -12.25 24.45 -24.01
N ASN A 25 -13.08 24.30 -25.04
CA ASN A 25 -14.01 23.16 -25.14
C ASN A 25 -13.18 21.92 -25.51
N LEU A 26 -12.97 21.04 -24.54
CA LEU A 26 -12.37 19.72 -24.78
C LEU A 26 -13.51 18.75 -25.12
N ASP A 27 -13.44 18.14 -26.30
CA ASP A 27 -14.30 17.03 -26.66
C ASP A 27 -13.71 15.75 -26.04
N ILE A 28 -14.25 15.34 -24.88
CA ILE A 28 -13.78 14.18 -24.15
C ILE A 28 -14.58 12.97 -24.65
N PRO A 29 -13.93 11.96 -25.25
CA PRO A 29 -14.63 10.76 -25.68
C PRO A 29 -15.27 10.06 -24.46
N PRO A 30 -16.45 9.42 -24.62
CA PRO A 30 -17.10 8.70 -23.55
C PRO A 30 -16.20 7.54 -23.08
N HIS A 31 -16.14 7.33 -21.77
CA HIS A 31 -15.44 6.20 -21.19
C HIS A 31 -16.19 4.88 -21.48
N THR A 32 -15.45 3.85 -21.85
CA THR A 32 -15.98 2.48 -21.92
C THR A 32 -15.51 1.76 -20.66
N PRO A 33 -16.43 1.40 -19.72
CA PRO A 33 -16.04 0.70 -18.49
C PRO A 33 -15.38 -0.65 -18.77
N VAL A 34 -14.35 -0.97 -18.00
CA VAL A 34 -13.66 -2.26 -17.99
C VAL A 34 -13.68 -2.84 -16.58
N LEU A 35 -13.51 -4.16 -16.45
CA LEU A 35 -13.36 -4.81 -15.16
C LEU A 35 -12.09 -4.33 -14.45
N VAL A 36 -12.18 -4.23 -13.13
CA VAL A 36 -11.07 -3.89 -12.23
C VAL A 36 -10.95 -5.00 -11.20
N LEU A 37 -9.76 -5.59 -11.08
CA LEU A 37 -9.43 -6.61 -10.10
C LEU A 37 -8.40 -6.07 -9.12
N ASN A 38 -8.70 -6.15 -7.82
CA ASN A 38 -7.73 -5.82 -6.78
C ASN A 38 -7.67 -6.96 -5.76
N SER A 39 -6.47 -7.49 -5.53
CA SER A 39 -6.24 -8.53 -4.54
C SER A 39 -4.81 -8.48 -4.02
N ILE A 40 -4.67 -8.72 -2.73
CA ILE A 40 -3.41 -9.02 -2.07
C ILE A 40 -3.55 -10.44 -1.52
N ILE A 41 -2.69 -11.33 -1.96
CA ILE A 41 -2.63 -12.70 -1.46
C ILE A 41 -1.40 -12.88 -0.56
N ASP A 42 -1.55 -13.61 0.52
CA ASP A 42 -0.49 -13.92 1.48
C ASP A 42 -0.60 -15.35 2.00
N THR A 43 0.39 -15.77 2.78
CA THR A 43 0.45 -17.12 3.36
C THR A 43 -0.27 -17.25 4.70
N ASP A 44 -0.84 -16.17 5.22
CA ASP A 44 -1.43 -16.11 6.56
C ASP A 44 -2.95 -15.95 6.54
N SER A 45 -3.53 -15.60 5.38
CA SER A 45 -4.97 -15.32 5.26
C SER A 45 -5.61 -16.00 4.04
N GLU A 46 -6.92 -16.16 4.11
CA GLU A 46 -7.75 -16.67 3.03
C GLU A 46 -7.75 -15.70 1.84
N VAL A 47 -7.89 -16.27 0.64
CA VAL A 47 -7.93 -15.48 -0.60
C VAL A 47 -9.15 -14.57 -0.63
N ARG A 48 -8.90 -13.28 -0.88
CA ARG A 48 -9.94 -12.24 -1.05
C ARG A 48 -9.68 -11.43 -2.31
N VAL A 49 -10.70 -11.29 -3.16
CA VAL A 49 -10.62 -10.57 -4.44
C VAL A 49 -11.73 -9.55 -4.53
N LEU A 50 -11.38 -8.30 -4.77
CA LEU A 50 -12.35 -7.24 -5.06
C LEU A 50 -12.49 -7.11 -6.58
N VAL A 51 -13.71 -7.24 -7.07
CA VAL A 51 -14.05 -7.00 -8.48
C VAL A 51 -14.97 -5.80 -8.57
N SER A 52 -14.60 -4.85 -9.41
CA SER A 52 -15.39 -3.64 -9.70
C SER A 52 -15.28 -3.27 -11.16
N HIS A 53 -15.82 -2.13 -11.54
CA HIS A 53 -15.65 -1.57 -12.89
C HIS A 53 -15.01 -0.18 -12.82
N SER A 54 -14.32 0.20 -13.90
CA SER A 54 -13.75 1.54 -14.03
C SER A 54 -14.83 2.57 -14.33
N VAL A 55 -14.60 3.82 -13.94
CA VAL A 55 -15.44 4.98 -14.24
C VAL A 55 -14.62 6.04 -14.95
N GLY A 56 -15.25 6.84 -15.78
CA GLY A 56 -14.58 7.94 -16.48
C GLY A 56 -14.12 9.04 -15.51
N ALA A 57 -12.96 9.61 -15.77
CA ALA A 57 -12.36 10.63 -14.90
C ALA A 57 -13.25 11.89 -14.70
N PHE A 58 -14.17 12.13 -15.62
CA PHE A 58 -15.09 13.28 -15.58
C PHE A 58 -16.54 12.87 -15.28
N GLU A 59 -16.78 11.59 -15.02
CA GLU A 59 -18.09 11.10 -14.61
C GLU A 59 -18.29 11.30 -13.11
N GLN A 60 -19.48 11.75 -12.73
CA GLN A 60 -19.83 11.94 -11.31
C GLN A 60 -20.41 10.63 -10.69
N ILE A 61 -19.99 9.50 -11.19
CA ILE A 61 -20.45 8.18 -10.74
C ILE A 61 -19.30 7.56 -9.94
N LEU A 62 -19.62 7.01 -8.78
CA LEU A 62 -18.65 6.25 -7.98
C LEU A 62 -18.54 4.84 -8.54
N PRO A 63 -17.34 4.23 -8.51
CA PRO A 63 -17.18 2.82 -8.86
C PRO A 63 -18.01 1.95 -7.91
N SER A 64 -18.58 0.88 -8.43
CA SER A 64 -19.32 -0.10 -7.65
C SER A 64 -18.75 -1.49 -7.84
N CYS A 65 -18.93 -2.36 -6.82
CA CYS A 65 -18.54 -3.75 -6.91
C CYS A 65 -19.41 -4.50 -7.90
N ILE A 66 -18.81 -5.43 -8.62
CA ILE A 66 -19.48 -6.44 -9.44
C ILE A 66 -19.64 -7.67 -8.57
N ASN A 67 -20.89 -8.08 -8.27
CA ASN A 67 -21.19 -9.15 -7.32
C ASN A 67 -21.70 -10.44 -8.00
N ASP A 68 -21.76 -10.45 -9.32
CA ASP A 68 -22.31 -11.53 -10.16
C ASP A 68 -21.30 -12.03 -11.20
N ALA A 69 -20.00 -11.70 -11.02
CA ALA A 69 -18.93 -12.27 -11.85
C ALA A 69 -18.60 -13.71 -11.43
N GLU A 70 -18.11 -14.49 -12.38
CA GLU A 70 -17.44 -15.77 -12.11
C GLU A 70 -15.94 -15.49 -11.87
N VAL A 71 -15.45 -15.79 -10.69
CA VAL A 71 -14.04 -15.56 -10.30
C VAL A 71 -13.36 -16.90 -10.05
N LEU A 72 -12.45 -17.27 -10.96
CA LEU A 72 -11.74 -18.54 -10.96
C LEU A 72 -10.33 -18.38 -10.40
N PHE A 73 -9.96 -19.22 -9.45
CA PHE A 73 -8.67 -19.22 -8.78
C PHE A 73 -7.83 -20.43 -9.17
N PHE A 74 -6.57 -20.19 -9.51
CA PHE A 74 -5.63 -21.22 -9.96
C PHE A 74 -4.34 -21.12 -9.16
N GLU A 75 -3.74 -22.26 -8.81
CA GLU A 75 -2.40 -22.42 -8.28
C GLU A 75 -1.55 -23.24 -9.26
N ASN A 76 -0.38 -22.74 -9.61
CA ASN A 76 0.56 -23.40 -10.54
C ASN A 76 -0.11 -23.86 -11.85
N ASN A 77 -0.99 -23.01 -12.40
CA ASN A 77 -1.84 -23.26 -13.58
C ASN A 77 -2.88 -24.38 -13.42
N GLN A 78 -3.10 -24.91 -12.23
CA GLN A 78 -4.16 -25.86 -11.94
C GLN A 78 -5.35 -25.12 -11.32
N PHE A 79 -6.55 -25.42 -11.81
CA PHE A 79 -7.78 -24.88 -11.20
C PHE A 79 -7.91 -25.40 -9.76
N VAL A 80 -8.16 -24.49 -8.83
CA VAL A 80 -8.28 -24.78 -7.42
C VAL A 80 -9.71 -24.54 -6.94
N ASP A 81 -10.28 -23.37 -7.23
CA ASP A 81 -11.60 -23.00 -6.70
C ASP A 81 -12.29 -21.92 -7.56
N THR A 82 -13.61 -21.81 -7.37
CA THR A 82 -14.41 -20.66 -7.82
C THR A 82 -14.78 -19.84 -6.60
N LEU A 83 -14.25 -18.61 -6.52
CA LEU A 83 -14.48 -17.74 -5.38
C LEU A 83 -15.94 -17.28 -5.31
N ILE A 84 -16.47 -17.22 -4.09
CA ILE A 84 -17.86 -16.83 -3.83
C ILE A 84 -17.89 -15.44 -3.22
N VAL A 85 -18.79 -14.58 -3.71
CA VAL A 85 -18.94 -13.24 -3.15
C VAL A 85 -19.51 -13.30 -1.72
N ASP A 86 -18.81 -12.65 -0.78
CA ASP A 86 -19.30 -12.46 0.59
C ASP A 86 -20.11 -11.16 0.67
N LEU A 87 -21.41 -11.29 0.83
CA LEU A 87 -22.35 -10.18 0.99
C LEU A 87 -22.66 -9.88 2.47
N ILE A 88 -22.08 -10.67 3.39
CA ILE A 88 -22.34 -10.55 4.84
C ILE A 88 -21.23 -9.72 5.49
N ASN A 89 -19.97 -10.04 5.20
CA ASN A 89 -18.80 -9.36 5.74
C ASN A 89 -18.33 -8.28 4.76
N THR A 90 -19.11 -7.22 4.68
CA THR A 90 -18.87 -6.10 3.75
C THR A 90 -17.99 -5.06 4.39
N ASP A 91 -16.87 -4.71 3.75
CA ASP A 91 -16.08 -3.54 4.10
C ASP A 91 -16.68 -2.27 3.49
N SER A 92 -16.29 -1.11 3.98
CA SER A 92 -16.75 0.16 3.44
C SER A 92 -15.65 1.21 3.44
N VAL A 93 -15.62 2.00 2.37
CA VAL A 93 -14.76 3.19 2.26
C VAL A 93 -15.63 4.44 2.26
N TYR A 94 -15.30 5.39 3.11
CA TYR A 94 -15.95 6.70 3.13
C TYR A 94 -15.22 7.64 2.19
N TYR A 95 -16.00 8.25 1.32
CA TYR A 95 -15.53 9.20 0.33
C TYR A 95 -16.15 10.56 0.57
N TYR A 96 -15.30 11.60 0.65
CA TYR A 96 -15.74 12.98 0.86
C TYR A 96 -15.59 13.77 -0.43
N ASN A 97 -16.67 14.34 -0.92
CA ASN A 97 -16.67 15.23 -2.07
C ASN A 97 -17.45 16.54 -1.77
N SER A 98 -17.55 17.41 -2.76
CA SER A 98 -18.28 18.69 -2.62
C SER A 98 -19.79 18.54 -2.32
N LEU A 99 -20.35 17.35 -2.49
CA LEU A 99 -21.75 17.02 -2.23
C LEU A 99 -21.96 16.41 -0.84
N GLY A 100 -20.89 16.10 -0.11
CA GLY A 100 -20.92 15.52 1.22
C GLY A 100 -20.17 14.18 1.32
N GLU A 101 -20.51 13.43 2.37
CA GLU A 101 -19.98 12.10 2.64
C GLU A 101 -20.78 11.06 1.85
N SER A 102 -20.06 10.15 1.18
CA SER A 102 -20.62 8.99 0.50
C SER A 102 -19.89 7.73 0.95
N GLN A 103 -20.59 6.61 1.06
CA GLN A 103 -20.04 5.31 1.44
C GLN A 103 -20.06 4.38 0.24
N ILE A 104 -18.92 3.75 -0.06
CA ILE A 104 -18.81 2.68 -1.05
C ILE A 104 -18.70 1.37 -0.28
N LEU A 105 -19.62 0.44 -0.53
CA LEU A 105 -19.57 -0.91 0.03
C LEU A 105 -18.65 -1.76 -0.84
N MET A 106 -17.75 -2.49 -0.19
CA MET A 106 -16.80 -3.40 -0.84
C MET A 106 -17.12 -4.84 -0.46
N ASN A 107 -17.62 -5.60 -1.44
CA ASN A 107 -17.89 -7.02 -1.30
C ASN A 107 -16.73 -7.79 -1.96
N TYR A 108 -16.14 -8.72 -1.22
CA TYR A 108 -15.05 -9.54 -1.74
C TYR A 108 -15.54 -10.91 -2.18
N TYR A 109 -14.95 -11.40 -3.24
CA TYR A 109 -15.00 -12.82 -3.58
C TYR A 109 -13.96 -13.53 -2.72
N THR A 110 -14.36 -14.57 -2.00
CA THR A 110 -13.54 -15.28 -1.02
C THR A 110 -13.51 -16.77 -1.28
N SER A 111 -12.48 -17.42 -0.76
CA SER A 111 -12.33 -18.87 -0.64
C SER A 111 -11.63 -19.19 0.67
N ASP A 112 -11.92 -20.32 1.27
CA ASP A 112 -11.28 -20.81 2.51
C ASP A 112 -9.80 -21.25 2.28
N ILE A 113 -9.25 -20.99 1.12
CA ILE A 113 -7.90 -21.39 0.74
C ILE A 113 -6.90 -20.37 1.26
N ILE A 114 -5.89 -20.84 1.97
CA ILE A 114 -4.71 -20.08 2.34
C ILE A 114 -3.61 -20.41 1.33
N PRO A 115 -3.07 -19.41 0.61
CA PRO A 115 -2.04 -19.63 -0.40
C PRO A 115 -0.72 -20.15 0.19
N ASN A 116 0.03 -20.91 -0.61
CA ASN A 116 1.33 -21.45 -0.25
C ASN A 116 2.47 -20.56 -0.77
N SER A 117 3.56 -20.44 -0.01
CA SER A 117 4.80 -19.86 -0.48
C SER A 117 5.40 -20.67 -1.64
N GLY A 118 6.19 -20.02 -2.50
CA GLY A 118 6.81 -20.64 -3.67
C GLY A 118 5.84 -20.99 -4.81
N SER A 119 4.59 -20.59 -4.74
CA SER A 119 3.56 -20.91 -5.74
C SER A 119 3.16 -19.70 -6.59
N THR A 120 2.79 -19.99 -7.84
CA THR A 120 2.24 -19.00 -8.77
C THR A 120 0.72 -19.05 -8.75
N TYR A 121 0.09 -17.91 -8.62
CA TYR A 121 -1.36 -17.77 -8.56
C TYR A 121 -1.89 -16.99 -9.73
N LYS A 122 -3.03 -17.45 -10.28
CA LYS A 122 -3.72 -16.78 -11.35
C LYS A 122 -5.20 -16.66 -11.02
N ILE A 123 -5.76 -15.48 -11.29
CA ILE A 123 -7.19 -15.19 -11.15
C ILE A 123 -7.73 -14.85 -12.53
N ILE A 124 -8.86 -15.45 -12.89
CA ILE A 124 -9.63 -15.14 -14.10
C ILE A 124 -11.00 -14.65 -13.66
N VAL A 125 -11.43 -13.51 -14.20
CA VAL A 125 -12.77 -12.96 -13.93
C VAL A 125 -13.54 -12.90 -15.22
N ASN A 126 -14.69 -13.58 -15.24
CA ASN A 126 -15.64 -13.60 -16.35
C ASN A 126 -16.92 -12.86 -15.96
N HIS A 127 -17.43 -12.02 -16.85
CA HIS A 127 -18.73 -11.38 -16.72
C HIS A 127 -19.35 -11.17 -18.10
N PRO A 128 -20.68 -11.35 -18.26
CA PRO A 128 -21.32 -11.30 -19.59
C PRO A 128 -21.22 -9.94 -20.27
N ASP A 129 -21.14 -8.85 -19.52
CA ASP A 129 -21.11 -7.48 -20.06
C ASP A 129 -19.70 -6.89 -20.22
N PHE A 130 -18.66 -7.63 -19.86
CA PHE A 130 -17.27 -7.16 -19.89
C PHE A 130 -16.35 -8.20 -20.56
N GLU A 131 -15.22 -7.74 -21.04
CA GLU A 131 -14.16 -8.62 -21.48
C GLU A 131 -13.58 -9.40 -20.32
N THR A 132 -13.27 -10.70 -20.51
CA THR A 132 -12.59 -11.52 -19.50
C THR A 132 -11.24 -10.94 -19.16
N ILE A 133 -10.96 -10.78 -17.88
CA ILE A 133 -9.68 -10.31 -17.38
C ILE A 133 -8.90 -11.42 -16.67
N THR A 134 -7.57 -11.31 -16.71
CA THR A 134 -6.67 -12.28 -16.06
C THR A 134 -5.54 -11.53 -15.35
N ALA A 135 -5.20 -11.98 -14.15
CA ALA A 135 -4.02 -11.51 -13.44
C ALA A 135 -3.22 -12.69 -12.89
N THR A 136 -1.91 -12.56 -12.89
CA THR A 136 -1.00 -13.59 -12.37
C THR A 136 0.05 -12.94 -11.48
N THR A 137 0.37 -13.58 -10.35
CA THR A 137 1.48 -13.23 -9.47
C THR A 137 2.05 -14.49 -8.83
N TYR A 138 3.16 -14.37 -8.11
CA TYR A 138 3.74 -15.48 -7.34
C TYR A 138 3.98 -15.04 -5.89
N ILE A 139 3.86 -15.95 -4.94
CA ILE A 139 4.29 -15.72 -3.56
C ILE A 139 5.72 -16.22 -3.45
N PRO A 140 6.69 -15.37 -3.06
CA PRO A 140 8.07 -15.81 -2.85
C PRO A 140 8.17 -16.96 -1.84
N GLU A 141 9.22 -17.77 -1.97
CA GLU A 141 9.52 -18.84 -1.01
C GLU A 141 9.78 -18.29 0.39
N ASP A 142 9.62 -19.14 1.39
CA ASP A 142 9.93 -18.80 2.77
C ASP A 142 11.42 -18.50 2.94
N ILE A 143 11.74 -17.46 3.67
CA ILE A 143 13.11 -17.13 4.05
C ILE A 143 13.30 -17.49 5.52
N ILE A 144 14.30 -18.33 5.79
CA ILE A 144 14.64 -18.69 7.15
C ILE A 144 15.47 -17.57 7.77
N VAL A 145 14.91 -16.92 8.77
CA VAL A 145 15.62 -15.95 9.61
C VAL A 145 16.38 -16.71 10.69
N SER A 146 17.65 -16.37 10.86
CA SER A 146 18.58 -17.01 11.79
C SER A 146 19.38 -15.97 12.57
N ASN A 147 20.16 -16.43 13.56
CA ASN A 147 21.08 -15.57 14.34
C ASN A 147 20.41 -14.35 14.96
N ILE A 148 19.16 -14.50 15.42
CA ILE A 148 18.41 -13.41 16.04
C ILE A 148 19.10 -13.02 17.36
N GLN A 149 19.49 -11.75 17.49
CA GLN A 149 20.11 -11.18 18.68
C GLN A 149 19.37 -9.92 19.07
N ILE A 150 19.15 -9.76 20.37
CA ILE A 150 18.54 -8.59 20.97
C ILE A 150 19.53 -8.04 21.98
N ASP A 151 19.98 -6.82 21.74
CA ASP A 151 20.83 -6.09 22.68
C ASP A 151 19.96 -5.11 23.48
N THR A 152 19.81 -5.41 24.77
CA THR A 152 18.85 -4.72 25.65
C THR A 152 19.39 -3.47 26.30
N VAL A 153 20.63 -3.05 26.00
CA VAL A 153 21.28 -1.94 26.71
C VAL A 153 21.90 -0.95 25.74
N THR A 154 21.17 0.09 25.46
CA THR A 154 21.81 1.35 25.11
C THR A 154 21.39 2.43 26.10
N ASP A 155 22.28 3.35 26.44
CA ASP A 155 22.05 4.47 27.39
C ASP A 155 20.92 5.42 26.93
N ASP A 156 20.36 5.22 25.73
CA ASP A 156 19.44 6.13 25.04
C ASP A 156 18.02 5.56 24.82
N GLU A 157 17.56 4.60 25.62
CA GLU A 157 16.24 3.97 25.47
C GLU A 157 16.05 3.22 24.11
N LYS A 158 17.13 2.85 23.44
CA LYS A 158 17.15 2.10 22.19
C LYS A 158 17.41 0.62 22.46
N ILE A 159 16.89 -0.21 21.57
CA ILE A 159 17.15 -1.64 21.58
C ILE A 159 17.80 -2.00 20.24
N GLY A 160 19.02 -2.54 20.34
CA GLY A 160 19.69 -3.12 19.19
C GLY A 160 19.05 -4.47 18.82
N PHE A 161 18.79 -4.65 17.56
CA PHE A 161 18.23 -5.89 17.02
C PHE A 161 18.99 -6.31 15.77
N SER A 162 19.38 -7.57 15.70
CA SER A 162 20.01 -8.12 14.49
C SER A 162 19.54 -9.53 14.18
N PHE A 163 19.56 -9.86 12.90
CA PHE A 163 19.26 -11.18 12.38
C PHE A 163 19.94 -11.41 11.03
N SER A 164 20.06 -12.67 10.63
CA SER A 164 20.62 -13.06 9.34
C SER A 164 19.61 -13.86 8.53
N PHE A 165 19.71 -13.79 7.21
CA PHE A 165 19.00 -14.64 6.27
C PHE A 165 19.85 -14.91 5.03
N ASN A 166 19.52 -15.96 4.27
CA ASN A 166 20.15 -16.24 3.00
C ASN A 166 19.25 -15.75 1.86
N ASP A 167 19.81 -14.97 0.97
CA ASP A 167 19.15 -14.49 -0.22
C ASP A 167 19.15 -15.54 -1.35
N ASN A 168 18.08 -15.55 -2.18
CA ASN A 168 17.98 -16.41 -3.34
C ASN A 168 18.59 -15.73 -4.57
N GLY A 169 19.85 -16.05 -4.90
CA GLY A 169 20.58 -15.43 -6.01
C GLY A 169 20.11 -15.81 -7.43
N ASN A 170 19.01 -16.56 -7.57
CA ASN A 170 18.49 -16.92 -8.89
C ASN A 170 17.50 -15.90 -9.46
N GLN A 171 17.09 -14.92 -8.67
CA GLN A 171 16.14 -13.88 -9.03
C GLN A 171 16.43 -12.62 -8.23
N GLN A 172 15.87 -11.49 -8.66
CA GLN A 172 15.84 -10.29 -7.83
C GLN A 172 14.81 -10.46 -6.73
N ASN A 173 15.18 -10.06 -5.52
CA ASN A 173 14.34 -10.19 -4.34
C ASN A 173 14.04 -8.83 -3.72
N PHE A 174 12.83 -8.68 -3.20
CA PHE A 174 12.32 -7.48 -2.57
C PHE A 174 11.92 -7.80 -1.14
N TYR A 175 12.39 -6.98 -0.21
CA TYR A 175 12.23 -7.19 1.21
C TYR A 175 11.55 -6.01 1.89
N ARG A 176 10.80 -6.29 2.94
CA ARG A 176 10.26 -5.27 3.83
C ARG A 176 10.48 -5.66 5.28
N LEU A 177 10.97 -4.72 6.05
CA LEU A 177 10.88 -4.75 7.50
C LEU A 177 9.80 -3.79 7.96
N LYS A 178 8.89 -4.29 8.75
CA LYS A 178 7.85 -3.50 9.41
C LYS A 178 7.91 -3.76 10.89
N LEU A 179 7.92 -2.68 11.67
CA LEU A 179 7.95 -2.74 13.13
C LEU A 179 6.61 -2.31 13.71
N PHE A 180 6.08 -3.12 14.61
CA PHE A 180 4.87 -2.79 15.35
C PHE A 180 4.91 -3.37 16.76
N SER A 181 4.15 -2.75 17.66
CA SER A 181 4.01 -3.18 19.03
C SER A 181 2.55 -3.32 19.40
N SER A 182 2.27 -4.27 20.29
CA SER A 182 0.99 -4.37 20.98
C SER A 182 1.22 -4.01 22.45
N CYS A 183 0.48 -3.02 22.92
CA CYS A 183 0.63 -2.45 24.23
C CYS A 183 -0.72 -2.43 24.94
N THR A 184 -0.74 -2.71 26.24
CA THR A 184 -1.96 -2.65 27.05
C THR A 184 -1.79 -1.65 28.19
N LYS A 185 -2.53 -0.55 28.15
CA LYS A 185 -2.58 0.39 29.26
C LYS A 185 -3.71 0.02 30.21
N THR A 186 -3.35 -0.20 31.47
CA THR A 186 -4.30 -0.53 32.54
C THR A 186 -4.37 0.62 33.55
N TRP A 187 -5.58 1.02 33.95
CA TRP A 187 -5.81 2.04 34.97
C TRP A 187 -7.00 1.71 35.85
N VAL A 188 -7.00 2.23 37.07
CA VAL A 188 -8.13 2.10 37.99
C VAL A 188 -8.96 3.37 37.92
N ASN A 189 -10.28 3.23 37.70
CA ASN A 189 -11.19 4.37 37.68
C ASN A 189 -11.52 4.85 39.11
N SER A 190 -12.26 5.97 39.23
CA SER A 190 -12.67 6.54 40.51
C SER A 190 -13.56 5.63 41.36
N ASN A 191 -14.16 4.61 40.79
CA ASN A 191 -14.99 3.61 41.47
C ASN A 191 -14.21 2.39 41.96
N GLY A 192 -12.92 2.33 41.67
CA GLY A 192 -12.05 1.21 42.03
C GLY A 192 -12.05 0.06 40.98
N ASP A 193 -12.71 0.24 39.82
CA ASP A 193 -12.70 -0.77 38.77
C ASP A 193 -11.44 -0.65 37.91
N THR A 194 -10.85 -1.77 37.57
CA THR A 194 -9.70 -1.85 36.66
C THR A 194 -10.20 -1.85 35.21
N ASN A 195 -9.75 -0.86 34.45
CA ASN A 195 -9.99 -0.80 33.01
C ASN A 195 -8.68 -1.06 32.26
N SER A 196 -8.78 -1.61 31.06
CA SER A 196 -7.65 -1.80 30.17
C SER A 196 -8.00 -1.34 28.76
N HIS A 197 -7.01 -0.81 28.05
CA HIS A 197 -7.13 -0.39 26.66
C HIS A 197 -5.89 -0.86 25.91
N GLY A 198 -6.12 -1.71 24.87
CA GLY A 198 -5.09 -2.11 23.94
C GLY A 198 -4.86 -1.05 22.86
N TYR A 199 -3.61 -0.79 22.52
CA TYR A 199 -3.24 0.09 21.42
C TYR A 199 -1.97 -0.41 20.74
N SER A 200 -1.77 -0.03 19.47
CA SER A 200 -0.51 -0.26 18.78
C SER A 200 0.44 0.89 19.09
N GLY A 201 1.59 0.58 19.67
CA GLY A 201 2.65 1.54 19.90
C GLY A 201 3.40 1.84 18.58
N ARG A 202 3.76 3.09 18.41
CA ARG A 202 4.65 3.52 17.32
C ARG A 202 6.09 3.26 17.72
N MET A 203 6.88 2.72 16.81
CA MET A 203 8.30 2.45 17.01
C MET A 203 9.06 2.87 15.76
N VAL A 204 10.17 3.54 15.93
CA VAL A 204 11.00 4.03 14.83
C VAL A 204 12.20 3.11 14.66
N MET A 205 12.45 2.66 13.43
CA MET A 205 13.66 1.93 13.08
C MET A 205 14.75 2.91 12.66
N MET A 206 15.94 2.74 13.21
CA MET A 206 17.14 3.45 12.79
C MET A 206 18.19 2.43 12.39
N SER A 207 18.90 2.69 11.31
CA SER A 207 19.95 1.80 10.85
C SER A 207 20.94 2.54 9.96
N ASN A 208 22.21 2.12 10.02
CA ASN A 208 23.24 2.47 9.05
C ASN A 208 23.44 1.38 8.00
N GLU A 209 22.44 0.53 7.81
CA GLU A 209 22.47 -0.58 6.88
C GLU A 209 22.56 -0.09 5.42
N PRO A 210 23.63 -0.43 4.67
CA PRO A 210 23.85 0.10 3.31
C PRO A 210 22.79 -0.31 2.29
N SER A 211 22.07 -1.41 2.52
CA SER A 211 20.99 -1.87 1.64
C SER A 211 19.67 -1.13 1.86
N PHE A 212 19.57 -0.32 2.91
CA PHE A 212 18.40 0.50 3.13
C PHE A 212 18.47 1.80 2.32
N PRO A 213 17.36 2.32 1.82
CA PRO A 213 17.34 3.59 1.12
C PRO A 213 17.92 4.71 1.99
N ALA A 214 18.81 5.51 1.40
CA ALA A 214 19.47 6.59 2.13
C ALA A 214 18.44 7.67 2.49
N GLY A 215 18.24 7.87 3.79
CA GLY A 215 17.65 9.08 4.35
C GLY A 215 16.16 9.12 4.55
N ILE A 216 15.34 8.21 3.99
CA ILE A 216 13.89 8.23 4.21
C ILE A 216 13.35 6.82 4.04
N PRO A 217 12.56 6.26 5.01
CA PRO A 217 11.69 5.14 4.74
C PRO A 217 10.86 5.50 3.51
N PHE A 218 10.55 4.54 2.67
CA PHE A 218 9.69 4.72 1.51
C PHE A 218 8.46 5.53 1.91
N ASP A 219 8.50 6.82 1.60
CA ASP A 219 7.52 7.80 2.05
C ASP A 219 6.44 7.90 0.98
N GLY A 220 5.67 6.85 0.86
CA GLY A 220 4.47 6.85 0.06
C GLY A 220 3.27 6.59 0.96
N TYR A 221 2.07 6.89 0.51
CA TYR A 221 0.80 6.62 1.22
C TYR A 221 0.64 5.18 1.72
N THR A 222 1.52 4.30 1.30
CA THR A 222 1.52 2.87 1.59
C THR A 222 2.56 2.43 2.60
N PHE A 223 3.56 3.27 2.87
CA PHE A 223 4.63 2.96 3.80
C PHE A 223 4.70 4.06 4.85
N THR A 224 4.41 3.69 6.09
CA THR A 224 4.50 4.59 7.26
C THR A 224 5.88 4.50 7.90
N ASP A 225 6.20 5.43 8.77
CA ASP A 225 7.51 5.61 9.43
C ASP A 225 8.11 4.38 10.11
N ASN A 226 7.37 3.28 10.22
CA ASN A 226 7.74 2.06 10.94
C ASN A 226 8.23 0.95 10.01
N GLN A 227 8.51 1.24 8.76
CA GLN A 227 8.90 0.20 7.81
C GLN A 227 9.94 0.70 6.82
N VAL A 228 10.71 -0.23 6.31
CA VAL A 228 11.69 0.00 5.25
C VAL A 228 11.55 -1.10 4.20
N VAL A 229 11.61 -0.70 2.93
CA VAL A 229 11.65 -1.60 1.78
C VAL A 229 13.03 -1.50 1.15
N PHE A 230 13.62 -2.64 0.79
CA PHE A 230 14.94 -2.71 0.18
C PHE A 230 15.03 -3.88 -0.80
N THR A 231 16.05 -3.86 -1.65
CA THR A 231 16.33 -4.90 -2.64
C THR A 231 17.62 -5.64 -2.31
N ASP A 232 17.85 -6.75 -2.98
CA ASP A 232 19.08 -7.56 -2.87
C ASP A 232 20.25 -7.04 -3.69
N ASP A 233 20.15 -5.89 -4.35
CA ASP A 233 21.15 -5.35 -5.28
C ASP A 233 22.59 -5.37 -4.72
N LEU A 234 22.77 -5.25 -3.41
CA LEU A 234 24.07 -5.23 -2.74
C LEU A 234 24.51 -6.59 -2.18
N PHE A 235 23.63 -7.62 -2.20
CA PHE A 235 23.94 -8.91 -1.55
C PHE A 235 23.33 -10.13 -2.25
N ASN A 236 22.89 -9.97 -3.51
CA ASN A 236 22.23 -11.03 -4.28
C ASN A 236 22.98 -12.37 -4.17
N GLY A 237 22.27 -13.41 -3.73
CA GLY A 237 22.76 -14.78 -3.52
C GLY A 237 23.69 -14.96 -2.32
N GLN A 238 23.72 -14.02 -1.38
CA GLN A 238 24.61 -14.08 -0.21
C GLN A 238 23.81 -14.14 1.09
N GLU A 239 24.49 -14.57 2.16
CA GLU A 239 23.97 -14.37 3.51
C GLU A 239 24.00 -12.88 3.86
N LYS A 240 22.86 -12.36 4.28
CA LYS A 240 22.70 -10.97 4.72
C LYS A 240 22.46 -10.91 6.21
N ASN A 241 23.22 -10.06 6.89
CA ASN A 241 22.97 -9.66 8.26
C ASN A 241 22.33 -8.27 8.26
N ILE A 242 21.22 -8.12 8.95
CA ILE A 242 20.53 -6.86 9.19
C ILE A 242 20.74 -6.47 10.64
N SER A 243 21.10 -5.20 10.87
CA SER A 243 21.20 -4.62 12.20
C SER A 243 20.43 -3.31 12.24
N ILE A 244 19.52 -3.19 13.20
CA ILE A 244 18.69 -2.03 13.41
C ILE A 244 18.65 -1.66 14.90
N ASP A 245 18.55 -0.36 15.14
CA ASP A 245 18.19 0.18 16.44
C ASP A 245 16.71 0.55 16.44
N VAL A 246 16.01 0.20 17.51
CA VAL A 246 14.59 0.44 17.66
C VAL A 246 14.39 1.47 18.77
N GLU A 247 13.74 2.57 18.42
CA GLU A 247 13.33 3.62 19.35
C GLU A 247 11.81 3.59 19.51
N SER A 248 11.33 3.63 20.74
CA SER A 248 9.90 3.67 21.03
C SER A 248 9.48 5.09 21.38
N GLU A 249 8.46 5.62 20.70
CA GLU A 249 7.80 6.87 21.11
C GLU A 249 7.05 6.72 22.45
N TRP A 250 6.74 5.47 22.81
CA TRP A 250 6.09 5.09 24.07
C TRP A 250 7.06 4.29 24.92
N SER A 251 6.93 4.34 26.22
CA SER A 251 7.77 3.53 27.07
C SER A 251 7.73 2.06 26.64
N TYR A 252 8.87 1.51 26.24
CA TYR A 252 8.98 0.11 25.82
C TYR A 252 8.50 -0.87 26.91
N SER A 253 8.57 -0.45 28.18
CA SER A 253 8.07 -1.22 29.32
C SER A 253 6.55 -1.42 29.30
N ASP A 254 5.80 -0.55 28.61
CA ASP A 254 4.35 -0.57 28.59
C ASP A 254 3.77 -1.49 27.49
N CYS A 255 4.63 -2.03 26.61
CA CYS A 255 4.19 -2.91 25.53
C CYS A 255 4.29 -4.40 25.89
N ASP A 256 3.23 -5.14 25.63
CA ASP A 256 3.16 -6.59 25.86
C ASP A 256 4.03 -7.34 24.87
N THR A 257 3.97 -6.96 23.59
CA THR A 257 4.79 -7.54 22.53
C THR A 257 5.36 -6.47 21.61
N VAL A 258 6.56 -6.72 21.11
CA VAL A 258 7.19 -5.97 20.04
C VAL A 258 7.55 -6.95 18.94
N THR A 259 7.09 -6.66 17.73
CA THR A 259 7.21 -7.57 16.60
C THR A 259 7.86 -6.86 15.42
N ILE A 260 8.87 -7.49 14.84
CA ILE A 260 9.34 -7.19 13.50
C ILE A 260 8.69 -8.18 12.55
N GLN A 261 8.00 -7.65 11.55
CA GLN A 261 7.54 -8.42 10.42
C GLN A 261 8.57 -8.29 9.29
N PHE A 262 9.20 -9.40 8.96
CA PHE A 262 10.08 -9.51 7.80
C PHE A 262 9.29 -10.13 6.66
N SER A 263 9.19 -9.43 5.54
CA SER A 263 8.38 -9.87 4.39
C SER A 263 9.20 -9.89 3.12
N THR A 264 8.84 -10.83 2.23
CA THR A 264 9.27 -10.84 0.84
C THR A 264 8.10 -10.54 -0.08
N PHE A 265 8.38 -9.95 -1.23
CA PHE A 265 7.39 -9.55 -2.22
C PHE A 265 7.66 -10.18 -3.58
N SER A 266 6.62 -10.30 -4.40
CA SER A 266 6.81 -10.43 -5.84
C SER A 266 7.28 -9.11 -6.45
N ASP A 267 7.86 -9.17 -7.64
CA ASP A 267 8.17 -8.01 -8.47
C ASP A 267 6.92 -7.18 -8.82
N ASP A 268 5.77 -7.82 -9.02
CA ASP A 268 4.47 -7.16 -9.17
C ASP A 268 4.15 -6.25 -7.98
N THR A 269 4.34 -6.77 -6.76
CA THR A 269 4.08 -6.03 -5.52
C THR A 269 4.98 -4.82 -5.39
N TYR A 270 6.28 -5.01 -5.64
CA TYR A 270 7.24 -3.91 -5.59
C TYR A 270 6.94 -2.85 -6.66
N SER A 271 6.65 -3.27 -7.90
CA SER A 271 6.31 -2.38 -9.01
C SER A 271 5.04 -1.58 -8.74
N TYR A 272 4.02 -2.23 -8.16
CA TYR A 272 2.77 -1.57 -7.78
C TYR A 272 3.00 -0.47 -6.74
N TYR A 273 3.62 -0.80 -5.62
CA TYR A 273 3.83 0.17 -4.55
C TYR A 273 4.79 1.30 -4.95
N SER A 274 5.83 0.99 -5.71
CA SER A 274 6.77 1.99 -6.23
C SER A 274 6.08 2.98 -7.17
N SER A 275 5.29 2.48 -8.13
CA SER A 275 4.54 3.33 -9.06
C SER A 275 3.42 4.12 -8.37
N LEU A 276 2.77 3.56 -7.34
CA LEU A 276 1.76 4.26 -6.55
C LEU A 276 2.38 5.41 -5.76
N GLY A 277 3.55 5.19 -5.16
CA GLY A 277 4.32 6.23 -4.48
C GLY A 277 4.69 7.38 -5.44
N ASP A 278 5.28 7.05 -6.59
CA ASP A 278 5.61 8.02 -7.64
C ASP A 278 4.38 8.79 -8.15
N HIS A 279 3.25 8.11 -8.35
CA HIS A 279 1.99 8.74 -8.77
C HIS A 279 1.50 9.75 -7.73
N SER A 280 1.57 9.39 -6.47
CA SER A 280 1.13 10.27 -5.37
C SER A 280 2.05 11.49 -5.22
N GLU A 281 3.37 11.28 -5.18
CA GLU A 281 4.33 12.33 -4.94
C GLU A 281 4.42 13.33 -6.12
N LYS A 282 4.46 12.81 -7.36
CA LYS A 282 4.63 13.63 -8.57
C LYS A 282 3.31 14.05 -9.21
N GLY A 283 2.21 13.36 -8.89
CA GLY A 283 0.86 13.66 -9.37
C GLY A 283 0.22 14.88 -8.71
N GLU A 284 0.70 15.32 -7.55
CA GLU A 284 0.22 16.54 -6.93
C GLU A 284 0.52 17.75 -7.82
N LEU A 285 -0.53 18.51 -8.11
CA LEU A 285 -0.46 19.75 -8.90
C LEU A 285 0.33 20.80 -8.13
N GLY A 286 1.66 20.78 -8.29
CA GLY A 286 2.51 21.88 -7.86
C GLY A 286 2.26 23.15 -8.69
N LEU A 287 2.98 24.23 -8.38
CA LEU A 287 2.86 25.53 -9.05
C LEU A 287 3.06 25.47 -10.59
N PHE A 288 3.67 24.43 -11.09
CA PHE A 288 4.00 24.20 -12.51
C PHE A 288 3.25 23.04 -13.17
N GLY A 289 2.26 22.42 -12.49
CA GLY A 289 1.54 21.23 -12.92
C GLY A 289 2.21 19.95 -12.43
N GLY A 290 1.42 18.89 -12.25
CA GLY A 290 1.90 17.54 -11.90
C GLY A 290 2.14 16.69 -13.15
N GLU A 291 2.98 15.68 -13.03
CA GLU A 291 3.17 14.64 -14.05
C GLU A 291 2.20 13.48 -13.78
N VAL A 292 1.50 13.02 -14.81
CA VAL A 292 0.65 11.84 -14.68
C VAL A 292 1.53 10.60 -14.81
N ILE A 293 1.80 9.95 -13.69
CA ILE A 293 2.52 8.68 -13.66
C ILE A 293 1.48 7.55 -13.56
N PRO A 294 1.46 6.62 -14.52
CA PRO A 294 0.53 5.49 -14.44
C PRO A 294 0.92 4.56 -13.28
N VAL A 295 -0.07 4.13 -12.51
CA VAL A 295 0.12 3.08 -11.49
C VAL A 295 0.23 1.73 -12.21
N TYR A 296 1.16 0.89 -11.74
CA TYR A 296 1.39 -0.44 -12.27
C TYR A 296 0.14 -1.32 -12.18
N SER A 297 -0.06 -2.13 -13.22
CA SER A 297 -1.13 -3.13 -13.31
C SER A 297 -0.58 -4.39 -13.97
N ASN A 298 -0.90 -5.56 -13.43
CA ASN A 298 -0.66 -6.87 -14.03
C ASN A 298 -1.96 -7.56 -14.47
N VAL A 299 -3.04 -6.80 -14.64
CA VAL A 299 -4.33 -7.30 -15.10
C VAL A 299 -4.42 -7.15 -16.61
N GLU A 300 -4.49 -8.27 -17.32
CA GLU A 300 -4.70 -8.32 -18.77
C GLU A 300 -6.17 -8.02 -19.11
N ASN A 301 -6.41 -7.21 -20.13
CA ASN A 301 -7.73 -6.76 -20.62
C ASN A 301 -8.58 -5.98 -19.60
N GLY A 302 -7.97 -5.50 -18.51
CA GLY A 302 -8.65 -4.76 -17.46
C GLY A 302 -7.73 -3.83 -16.71
N LEU A 303 -8.12 -3.44 -15.50
CA LEU A 303 -7.36 -2.59 -14.61
C LEU A 303 -7.24 -3.24 -13.22
N GLY A 304 -6.41 -2.64 -12.36
CA GLY A 304 -6.18 -3.10 -11.00
C GLY A 304 -4.92 -3.92 -10.85
N VAL A 305 -4.81 -4.70 -9.78
CA VAL A 305 -3.59 -5.43 -9.48
C VAL A 305 -3.86 -6.69 -8.64
N LEU A 306 -3.11 -7.75 -8.94
CA LEU A 306 -2.95 -8.94 -8.10
C LEU A 306 -1.53 -8.95 -7.56
N ILE A 307 -1.36 -8.72 -6.27
CA ILE A 307 -0.05 -8.68 -5.61
C ILE A 307 0.04 -9.71 -4.50
N SER A 308 1.25 -9.98 -4.06
CA SER A 308 1.53 -11.02 -3.06
C SER A 308 2.52 -10.57 -2.01
N VAL A 309 2.39 -11.10 -0.81
CA VAL A 309 3.30 -10.89 0.32
C VAL A 309 3.52 -12.23 1.02
N ASN A 310 4.79 -12.55 1.32
CA ASN A 310 5.13 -13.62 2.25
C ASN A 310 5.77 -12.99 3.49
N ALA A 311 5.13 -13.08 4.65
CA ALA A 311 5.53 -12.38 5.85
C ALA A 311 5.85 -13.34 6.99
N GLN A 312 6.92 -13.05 7.74
CA GLN A 312 7.28 -13.74 8.96
C GLN A 312 7.31 -12.76 10.12
N ASN A 313 6.74 -13.17 11.24
CA ASN A 313 6.70 -12.35 12.46
C ASN A 313 7.77 -12.81 13.44
N ILE A 314 8.65 -11.91 13.84
CA ILE A 314 9.72 -12.12 14.81
C ILE A 314 9.37 -11.33 16.07
N GLN A 315 9.02 -12.03 17.14
CA GLN A 315 8.72 -11.38 18.42
C GLN A 315 10.02 -11.03 19.15
N LEU A 316 10.15 -9.76 19.55
CA LEU A 316 11.30 -9.24 20.30
C LEU A 316 11.06 -9.29 21.81
N LYS A 317 9.82 -9.22 22.23
CA LYS A 317 9.40 -9.31 23.61
C LYS A 317 8.17 -10.21 23.64
N PRO A 318 8.23 -11.31 24.40
CA PRO A 318 7.12 -12.26 24.54
C PRO A 318 5.96 -11.67 25.33
#